data_88a22c9c16ed03278a8db01736672a01
#
_entry.id   88a22c9c16ed03278a8db01736672a01
#
_cell.length_a   1.000
_cell.length_b   1.000
_cell.length_c   1.000
_cell.angle_alpha   90.00
_cell.angle_beta   90.00
_cell.angle_gamma   90.00
#
_symmetry.space_group_name_H-M   'P 1'
#
loop_
_entity.id
_entity.type
_entity.pdbx_description
1 polymer ?
#
loop_
_entity_poly.entity_id
_entity_poly.type
_entity_poly.pdbx_seq_one_letter_code
_entity_poly.pdbx_strand_id
1 'polypeptide(L)'
;MRRLFERRAAASLLGLACLLAGCAGHPVDGAPFSLPAPQSVRTERLGPSAQPIDHVIYIMQENRSFDDLFQGFKGADTQSWGYDSKGNKVTLQPIGLEATYDLDHSSYSFFGDYDGGKMDGFDLENVGGPHGAYPMYGYVPQVESKPYFDLAEQYVLGDRMFTSHLDMSFVSHQYMIAGQARSAVNLPGGIWGCGGGKNNQVLTLTEQRTYGGTEAPCFDYPTLGDELDAAKLPWRFYAASATDFWSGYQAIRHIRDGPDWANVLPNTQFFSDVAAGQ
;
A
#
# COMPACT_ATOMS: atom_id res chain seq x y z
N MET A 1 -44.29 -61.93 -17.37
CA MET A 1 -43.28 -60.88 -17.47
C MET A 1 -43.90 -59.52 -17.75
N ARG A 2 -44.76 -58.99 -16.89
CA ARG A 2 -45.42 -57.69 -17.09
C ARG A 2 -46.01 -57.16 -15.76
N ARG A 3 -45.23 -57.12 -14.66
CA ARG A 3 -45.64 -56.48 -13.41
C ARG A 3 -44.48 -56.00 -12.55
N LEU A 4 -43.37 -55.52 -13.15
CA LEU A 4 -42.20 -55.03 -12.40
C LEU A 4 -41.74 -53.64 -12.80
N PHE A 5 -42.54 -52.89 -13.61
CA PHE A 5 -42.11 -51.57 -14.12
C PHE A 5 -42.91 -50.37 -13.57
N GLU A 6 -43.97 -50.61 -12.72
CA GLU A 6 -44.82 -49.50 -12.28
C GLU A 6 -44.57 -49.00 -10.85
N ARG A 7 -43.52 -49.44 -10.19
CA ARG A 7 -43.19 -48.94 -8.82
C ARG A 7 -41.92 -48.09 -8.67
N ARG A 8 -41.33 -47.65 -9.77
CA ARG A 8 -40.15 -46.78 -9.71
C ARG A 8 -40.36 -45.36 -10.18
N ALA A 9 -41.54 -44.97 -10.60
CA ALA A 9 -41.82 -43.62 -11.10
C ALA A 9 -42.40 -42.65 -10.03
N ALA A 10 -42.80 -43.15 -8.85
CA ALA A 10 -43.44 -42.30 -7.84
C ALA A 10 -42.48 -41.75 -6.75
N ALA A 11 -41.24 -42.26 -6.69
CA ALA A 11 -40.28 -41.81 -5.67
C ALA A 11 -39.33 -40.71 -6.15
N SER A 12 -39.34 -40.39 -7.44
CA SER A 12 -38.40 -39.37 -8.02
C SER A 12 -39.01 -37.97 -8.14
N LEU A 13 -40.29 -37.79 -7.87
CA LEU A 13 -40.97 -36.50 -7.98
C LEU A 13 -41.06 -35.73 -6.63
N LEU A 14 -40.80 -36.39 -5.49
CA LEU A 14 -40.79 -35.72 -4.19
C LEU A 14 -39.37 -35.17 -3.83
N GLY A 15 -38.33 -35.64 -4.49
CA GLY A 15 -36.94 -35.16 -4.28
C GLY A 15 -36.59 -33.85 -4.98
N LEU A 16 -37.36 -33.47 -6.02
CA LEU A 16 -37.06 -32.28 -6.82
C LEU A 16 -37.79 -31.02 -6.35
N ALA A 17 -38.77 -31.16 -5.50
CA ALA A 17 -39.53 -30.02 -4.93
C ALA A 17 -38.84 -29.36 -3.74
N CYS A 18 -37.86 -30.03 -3.11
CA CYS A 18 -37.13 -29.46 -1.97
C CYS A 18 -35.84 -28.72 -2.39
N LEU A 19 -35.40 -28.84 -3.63
CA LEU A 19 -34.18 -28.15 -4.16
C LEU A 19 -34.48 -26.79 -4.81
N LEU A 20 -35.74 -26.40 -4.97
CA LEU A 20 -36.14 -25.11 -5.52
C LEU A 20 -36.59 -24.09 -4.45
N ALA A 21 -36.64 -24.48 -3.18
CA ALA A 21 -37.02 -23.58 -2.09
C ALA A 21 -35.77 -22.92 -1.41
N GLY A 22 -34.56 -23.19 -1.89
CA GLY A 22 -33.31 -22.71 -1.29
C GLY A 22 -32.73 -21.44 -1.87
N CYS A 23 -33.35 -20.83 -2.87
CA CYS A 23 -32.85 -19.60 -3.53
C CYS A 23 -33.89 -18.49 -3.59
N ALA A 24 -34.77 -18.39 -2.59
CA ALA A 24 -35.37 -17.09 -2.31
C ALA A 24 -34.32 -16.29 -1.53
N GLY A 25 -33.44 -15.63 -2.27
CA GLY A 25 -32.58 -14.61 -1.72
C GLY A 25 -33.47 -13.64 -0.93
N HIS A 26 -33.18 -13.47 0.35
CA HIS A 26 -33.71 -12.32 1.04
C HIS A 26 -33.31 -11.12 0.23
N PRO A 27 -34.20 -10.17 -0.09
CA PRO A 27 -33.75 -8.88 -0.56
C PRO A 27 -32.80 -8.38 0.53
N VAL A 28 -31.50 -8.33 0.25
CA VAL A 28 -30.62 -7.44 0.98
C VAL A 28 -31.23 -6.07 0.70
N ASP A 29 -31.97 -5.54 1.66
CA ASP A 29 -32.28 -4.13 1.68
C ASP A 29 -30.93 -3.43 1.44
N GLY A 30 -30.75 -2.94 0.22
CA GLY A 30 -29.62 -2.14 -0.16
C GLY A 30 -29.73 -0.80 0.57
N ALA A 31 -29.52 -0.84 1.86
CA ALA A 31 -29.09 0.35 2.55
C ALA A 31 -27.79 0.73 1.84
N PRO A 32 -27.71 1.92 1.20
CA PRO A 32 -26.48 2.38 0.62
C PRO A 32 -25.43 2.24 1.73
N PHE A 33 -24.27 1.67 1.38
CA PHE A 33 -23.14 1.57 2.29
C PHE A 33 -22.82 3.01 2.68
N SER A 34 -23.50 3.52 3.69
CA SER A 34 -23.20 4.80 4.29
C SER A 34 -21.88 4.53 5.00
N LEU A 35 -20.79 5.00 4.39
CA LEU A 35 -19.59 5.24 5.17
C LEU A 35 -20.07 5.95 6.44
N PRO A 36 -19.68 5.49 7.64
CA PRO A 36 -19.99 6.23 8.85
C PRO A 36 -19.62 7.68 8.55
N ALA A 37 -20.58 8.59 8.70
CA ALA A 37 -20.33 10.01 8.54
C ALA A 37 -19.02 10.29 9.28
N PRO A 38 -18.07 11.01 8.69
CA PRO A 38 -16.83 11.32 9.36
C PRO A 38 -17.26 11.81 10.74
N GLN A 39 -16.93 11.00 11.77
CA GLN A 39 -17.21 11.42 13.13
C GLN A 39 -16.51 12.76 13.19
N SER A 40 -17.28 13.81 13.38
CA SER A 40 -16.71 15.12 13.58
C SER A 40 -15.60 14.92 14.58
N VAL A 41 -14.35 15.03 14.11
CA VAL A 41 -13.21 14.99 15.00
C VAL A 41 -13.59 15.98 16.06
N ARG A 42 -13.91 15.51 17.24
CA ARG A 42 -14.19 16.35 18.36
C ARG A 42 -12.90 17.10 18.52
N THR A 43 -12.88 18.33 18.01
CA THR A 43 -11.84 19.27 18.36
C THR A 43 -12.07 19.51 19.84
N GLU A 44 -11.56 18.60 20.67
CA GLU A 44 -11.35 18.91 22.07
C GLU A 44 -10.46 20.15 21.99
N ARG A 45 -11.05 21.28 22.34
CA ARG A 45 -10.26 22.50 22.46
C ARG A 45 -9.15 22.13 23.41
N LEU A 46 -7.95 21.97 22.86
CA LEU A 46 -6.76 21.81 23.66
C LEU A 46 -6.84 22.90 24.71
N GLY A 47 -6.70 22.52 25.98
CA GLY A 47 -6.78 23.50 27.08
C GLY A 47 -5.79 24.64 26.86
N PRO A 48 -5.91 25.76 27.57
CA PRO A 48 -5.09 26.96 27.37
C PRO A 48 -3.57 26.76 27.41
N SER A 49 -3.10 25.57 27.79
CA SER A 49 -1.67 25.20 27.86
C SER A 49 -1.18 24.36 26.66
N ALA A 50 -2.04 23.99 25.71
CA ALA A 50 -1.59 23.26 24.55
C ALA A 50 -0.93 24.25 23.58
N GLN A 51 0.34 24.05 23.29
CA GLN A 51 1.02 24.77 22.22
C GLN A 51 0.39 24.38 20.89
N PRO A 52 0.13 25.34 20.00
CA PRO A 52 -0.35 25.00 18.66
C PRO A 52 0.71 24.15 17.94
N ILE A 53 0.24 23.24 17.07
CA ILE A 53 1.12 22.54 16.13
C ILE A 53 1.41 23.50 15.00
N ASP A 54 2.65 23.95 14.89
CA ASP A 54 3.06 24.89 13.84
C ASP A 54 3.49 24.17 12.56
N HIS A 55 4.03 22.94 12.67
CA HIS A 55 4.53 22.17 11.56
C HIS A 55 4.11 20.70 11.67
N VAL A 56 3.79 20.09 10.54
CA VAL A 56 3.58 18.66 10.39
C VAL A 56 4.62 18.14 9.39
N ILE A 57 5.48 17.23 9.83
CA ILE A 57 6.50 16.60 9.00
C ILE A 57 6.10 15.15 8.80
N TYR A 58 5.87 14.75 7.55
CA TYR A 58 5.57 13.39 7.16
C TYR A 58 6.77 12.77 6.45
N ILE A 59 7.37 11.76 7.08
CA ILE A 59 8.55 11.07 6.54
C ILE A 59 8.12 9.69 6.09
N MET A 60 8.26 9.42 4.78
CA MET A 60 8.07 8.10 4.22
C MET A 60 9.43 7.43 4.06
N GLN A 61 9.57 6.26 4.65
CA GLN A 61 10.72 5.38 4.45
C GLN A 61 10.25 4.08 3.80
N GLU A 62 11.03 3.58 2.89
CA GLU A 62 10.84 2.29 2.22
C GLU A 62 12.20 1.59 2.14
N ASN A 63 12.34 0.33 2.01
CA ASN A 63 11.43 -0.77 1.70
C ASN A 63 11.47 -1.80 2.84
N ARG A 64 10.99 -1.50 4.01
CA ARG A 64 10.92 -2.42 5.13
C ARG A 64 9.49 -2.59 5.61
N SER A 65 9.05 -3.85 5.78
CA SER A 65 7.76 -4.13 6.38
C SER A 65 7.78 -3.88 7.89
N PHE A 66 6.61 -3.84 8.51
CA PHE A 66 6.49 -3.70 9.94
C PHE A 66 7.19 -4.85 10.69
N ASP A 67 6.90 -6.09 10.30
CA ASP A 67 7.48 -7.27 10.95
C ASP A 67 9.00 -7.37 10.73
N ASP A 68 9.50 -6.90 9.60
CA ASP A 68 10.93 -6.84 9.34
C ASP A 68 11.64 -5.88 10.34
N LEU A 69 11.09 -4.67 10.50
CA LEU A 69 11.74 -3.62 11.29
C LEU A 69 11.45 -3.72 12.80
N PHE A 70 10.23 -4.10 13.17
CA PHE A 70 9.76 -4.14 14.56
C PHE A 70 9.55 -5.56 15.11
N GLN A 71 10.13 -6.57 14.47
CA GLN A 71 10.02 -7.95 14.93
C GLN A 71 10.40 -8.07 16.41
N GLY A 72 9.50 -8.64 17.22
CA GLY A 72 9.71 -8.81 18.66
C GLY A 72 9.50 -7.56 19.50
N PHE A 73 9.00 -6.44 18.94
CA PHE A 73 8.62 -5.28 19.74
C PHE A 73 7.53 -5.66 20.75
N LYS A 74 7.73 -5.33 22.01
CA LYS A 74 6.83 -5.76 23.09
C LYS A 74 5.42 -5.19 22.92
N GLY A 75 4.45 -6.07 22.73
CA GLY A 75 3.05 -5.73 22.62
C GLY A 75 2.57 -5.51 21.19
N ALA A 76 3.46 -5.50 20.21
CA ALA A 76 3.10 -5.47 18.80
C ALA A 76 2.74 -6.87 18.27
N ASP A 77 1.91 -6.88 17.22
CA ASP A 77 1.49 -8.11 16.56
C ASP A 77 2.53 -8.51 15.52
N THR A 78 3.57 -9.23 15.96
CA THR A 78 4.69 -9.68 15.12
C THR A 78 4.87 -11.19 15.22
N GLN A 79 5.43 -11.81 14.16
CA GLN A 79 5.74 -13.23 14.11
C GLN A 79 7.22 -13.47 13.85
N SER A 80 7.76 -14.57 14.42
CA SER A 80 9.13 -15.00 14.20
C SER A 80 9.28 -16.09 13.13
N TRP A 81 8.23 -16.36 12.37
CA TRP A 81 8.18 -17.39 11.35
C TRP A 81 7.05 -17.14 10.34
N GLY A 82 7.12 -17.76 9.17
CA GLY A 82 6.06 -17.82 8.18
C GLY A 82 5.94 -19.23 7.59
N TYR A 83 5.08 -19.40 6.59
CA TYR A 83 5.01 -20.60 5.77
C TYR A 83 5.56 -20.32 4.37
N ASP A 84 6.22 -21.33 3.77
CA ASP A 84 6.55 -21.30 2.34
C ASP A 84 5.37 -21.85 1.50
N SER A 85 5.47 -21.73 0.17
CA SER A 85 4.45 -22.19 -0.79
C SER A 85 4.16 -23.71 -0.73
N LYS A 86 5.01 -24.49 -0.03
CA LYS A 86 4.86 -25.92 0.17
C LYS A 86 4.27 -26.27 1.54
N GLY A 87 3.93 -25.24 2.34
CA GLY A 87 3.42 -25.39 3.70
C GLY A 87 4.48 -25.73 4.75
N ASN A 88 5.77 -25.57 4.45
CA ASN A 88 6.81 -25.72 5.44
C ASN A 88 6.94 -24.46 6.28
N LYS A 89 7.16 -24.63 7.58
CA LYS A 89 7.42 -23.54 8.49
C LYS A 89 8.85 -23.02 8.31
N VAL A 90 8.99 -21.74 7.99
CA VAL A 90 10.26 -21.03 7.83
C VAL A 90 10.45 -20.06 8.99
N THR A 91 11.52 -20.20 9.75
CA THR A 91 11.86 -19.26 10.82
C THR A 91 12.55 -18.04 10.23
N LEU A 92 12.15 -16.83 10.67
CA LEU A 92 12.79 -15.59 10.24
C LEU A 92 14.27 -15.57 10.62
N GLN A 93 15.09 -15.05 9.71
CA GLN A 93 16.53 -14.94 9.90
C GLN A 93 16.94 -13.47 10.09
N PRO A 94 17.95 -13.19 10.93
CA PRO A 94 18.45 -11.84 11.06
C PRO A 94 19.10 -11.39 9.75
N ILE A 95 18.69 -10.21 9.27
CA ILE A 95 19.30 -9.52 8.13
C ILE A 95 19.72 -8.12 8.57
N GLY A 96 20.78 -7.58 8.00
CA GLY A 96 21.20 -6.22 8.29
C GLY A 96 20.21 -5.18 7.77
N LEU A 97 20.20 -4.01 8.38
CA LEU A 97 19.42 -2.87 7.89
C LEU A 97 19.84 -2.52 6.45
N GLU A 98 21.12 -2.63 6.13
CA GLU A 98 21.66 -2.56 4.77
C GLU A 98 21.70 -3.98 4.16
N ALA A 99 20.67 -4.37 3.44
CA ALA A 99 20.66 -5.60 2.68
C ALA A 99 21.48 -5.48 1.38
N THR A 100 22.14 -6.57 0.97
CA THR A 100 22.90 -6.64 -0.29
C THR A 100 22.07 -7.17 -1.46
N TYR A 101 20.80 -7.41 -1.24
CA TYR A 101 19.85 -7.94 -2.20
C TYR A 101 18.61 -7.06 -2.27
N ASP A 102 17.85 -7.24 -3.32
CA ASP A 102 16.60 -6.53 -3.56
C ASP A 102 15.51 -7.55 -3.88
N LEU A 103 14.34 -7.37 -3.30
CA LEU A 103 13.15 -8.19 -3.55
C LEU A 103 12.34 -7.58 -4.69
N ASP A 104 11.61 -8.39 -5.44
CA ASP A 104 10.72 -7.91 -6.48
C ASP A 104 9.51 -7.21 -5.83
N HIS A 105 9.33 -5.92 -6.12
CA HIS A 105 8.24 -5.10 -5.62
C HIS A 105 7.04 -5.04 -6.56
N SER A 106 7.06 -5.81 -7.64
CA SER A 106 6.01 -5.75 -8.66
C SER A 106 4.69 -6.32 -8.16
N SER A 107 3.61 -5.92 -8.82
CA SER A 107 2.31 -6.53 -8.60
C SER A 107 2.29 -8.03 -8.94
N TYR A 108 3.20 -8.50 -9.79
CA TYR A 108 3.34 -9.94 -10.10
C TYR A 108 3.81 -10.71 -8.86
N SER A 109 4.85 -10.21 -8.18
CA SER A 109 5.33 -10.77 -6.92
C SER A 109 4.24 -10.74 -5.87
N PHE A 110 3.59 -9.58 -5.68
CA PHE A 110 2.48 -9.46 -4.73
C PHE A 110 1.39 -10.52 -4.92
N PHE A 111 0.94 -10.76 -6.14
CA PHE A 111 -0.09 -11.79 -6.39
C PHE A 111 0.42 -13.19 -6.11
N GLY A 112 1.71 -13.45 -6.33
CA GLY A 112 2.37 -14.70 -5.94
C GLY A 112 2.39 -14.88 -4.43
N ASP A 113 2.85 -13.88 -3.70
CA ASP A 113 2.96 -13.87 -2.24
C ASP A 113 1.60 -14.01 -1.56
N TYR A 114 0.60 -13.32 -2.11
CA TYR A 114 -0.77 -13.33 -1.62
C TYR A 114 -1.43 -14.71 -1.70
N ASP A 115 -1.14 -15.51 -2.74
CA ASP A 115 -1.68 -16.85 -3.03
C ASP A 115 -3.16 -17.03 -2.64
N GLY A 116 -4.01 -16.15 -3.15
CA GLY A 116 -5.45 -16.20 -2.87
C GLY A 116 -5.82 -15.95 -1.40
N GLY A 117 -4.97 -15.30 -0.62
CA GLY A 117 -5.17 -14.95 0.78
C GLY A 117 -4.44 -15.85 1.78
N LYS A 118 -3.68 -16.82 1.31
CA LYS A 118 -2.90 -17.70 2.21
C LYS A 118 -1.65 -17.01 2.75
N MET A 119 -1.11 -16.02 1.99
CA MET A 119 0.10 -15.28 2.36
C MET A 119 1.30 -16.21 2.60
N ASP A 120 1.51 -17.18 1.71
CA ASP A 120 2.55 -18.21 1.82
C ASP A 120 3.42 -18.36 0.56
N GLY A 121 3.27 -17.45 -0.42
CA GLY A 121 4.00 -17.48 -1.68
C GLY A 121 5.34 -16.74 -1.69
N PHE A 122 5.79 -16.18 -0.59
CA PHE A 122 6.99 -15.33 -0.51
C PHE A 122 8.29 -16.02 -0.98
N ASP A 123 8.38 -17.33 -0.84
CA ASP A 123 9.53 -18.12 -1.34
C ASP A 123 9.60 -18.23 -2.87
N LEU A 124 8.57 -17.77 -3.58
CA LEU A 124 8.51 -17.74 -5.05
C LEU A 124 8.97 -16.41 -5.63
N GLU A 125 9.22 -15.42 -4.78
CA GLU A 125 9.61 -14.08 -5.17
C GLU A 125 11.00 -14.05 -5.83
N ASN A 126 11.15 -13.18 -6.83
CA ASN A 126 12.45 -12.95 -7.45
C ASN A 126 13.32 -12.08 -6.56
N VAL A 127 14.57 -12.49 -6.42
CA VAL A 127 15.55 -11.78 -5.59
C VAL A 127 16.76 -11.40 -6.42
N GLY A 128 17.03 -10.10 -6.47
CA GLY A 128 18.23 -9.55 -7.11
C GLY A 128 19.40 -9.45 -6.14
N GLY A 129 20.63 -9.67 -6.63
CA GLY A 129 21.83 -9.51 -5.83
C GLY A 129 22.20 -10.75 -4.99
N PRO A 130 23.31 -10.68 -4.25
CA PRO A 130 23.78 -11.78 -3.39
C PRO A 130 22.89 -11.95 -2.16
N HIS A 131 22.33 -13.14 -1.98
CA HIS A 131 21.45 -13.46 -0.86
C HIS A 131 21.64 -14.87 -0.33
N GLY A 132 21.20 -15.14 0.91
CA GLY A 132 21.09 -16.47 1.50
C GLY A 132 19.84 -17.22 1.05
N ALA A 133 19.52 -18.33 1.71
CA ALA A 133 18.27 -19.04 1.52
C ALA A 133 17.12 -18.22 2.17
N TYR A 134 15.98 -18.14 1.48
CA TYR A 134 14.79 -17.46 1.99
C TYR A 134 15.01 -16.00 2.45
N PRO A 135 15.60 -15.12 1.62
CA PRO A 135 15.92 -13.76 2.02
C PRO A 135 14.69 -12.91 2.37
N MET A 136 13.50 -13.26 1.88
CA MET A 136 12.22 -12.64 2.18
C MET A 136 11.71 -12.97 3.61
N TYR A 137 12.23 -14.01 4.26
CA TYR A 137 11.89 -14.37 5.64
C TYR A 137 12.94 -13.80 6.60
N GLY A 138 13.10 -12.49 6.58
CA GLY A 138 14.10 -11.78 7.35
C GLY A 138 13.50 -10.83 8.39
N TYR A 139 14.34 -10.39 9.33
CA TYR A 139 14.05 -9.30 10.23
C TYR A 139 15.33 -8.54 10.57
N VAL A 140 15.22 -7.24 10.82
CA VAL A 140 16.35 -6.41 11.25
C VAL A 140 16.58 -6.61 12.76
N PRO A 141 17.79 -7.02 13.20
CA PRO A 141 18.10 -7.13 14.62
C PRO A 141 17.88 -5.82 15.36
N GLN A 142 17.30 -5.88 16.57
CA GLN A 142 16.98 -4.69 17.36
C GLN A 142 18.19 -3.79 17.62
N VAL A 143 19.40 -4.30 17.61
CA VAL A 143 20.61 -3.48 17.75
C VAL A 143 20.76 -2.47 16.62
N GLU A 144 20.30 -2.79 15.42
CA GLU A 144 20.33 -1.93 14.24
C GLU A 144 19.05 -1.08 14.12
N SER A 145 17.89 -1.63 14.48
CA SER A 145 16.61 -0.91 14.49
C SER A 145 16.33 -0.13 15.78
N LYS A 146 17.28 -0.07 16.69
CA LYS A 146 17.12 0.59 18.01
C LYS A 146 16.53 2.00 17.97
N PRO A 147 16.94 2.92 17.06
CA PRO A 147 16.33 4.25 17.01
C PRO A 147 14.82 4.23 16.76
N TYR A 148 14.33 3.29 15.95
CA TYR A 148 12.91 3.11 15.70
C TYR A 148 12.18 2.55 16.92
N PHE A 149 12.79 1.59 17.64
CA PHE A 149 12.26 1.08 18.90
C PHE A 149 12.19 2.18 19.96
N ASP A 150 13.23 2.99 20.10
CA ASP A 150 13.25 4.10 21.06
C ASP A 150 12.12 5.12 20.77
N LEU A 151 11.85 5.43 19.49
CA LEU A 151 10.74 6.29 19.10
C LEU A 151 9.39 5.61 19.38
N ALA A 152 9.26 4.33 19.07
CA ALA A 152 8.04 3.58 19.31
C ALA A 152 7.72 3.45 20.83
N GLU A 153 8.72 3.34 21.67
CA GLU A 153 8.55 3.31 23.12
C GLU A 153 8.16 4.68 23.71
N GLN A 154 8.61 5.77 23.10
CA GLN A 154 8.38 7.13 23.59
C GLN A 154 7.10 7.77 23.04
N TYR A 155 6.64 7.34 21.88
CA TYR A 155 5.51 7.93 21.16
C TYR A 155 4.44 6.88 20.83
N VAL A 156 3.94 6.88 19.62
CA VAL A 156 2.88 5.96 19.17
C VAL A 156 3.43 5.05 18.08
N LEU A 157 3.23 3.75 18.25
CA LEU A 157 3.49 2.74 17.24
C LEU A 157 2.17 2.21 16.66
N GLY A 158 1.99 2.31 15.36
CA GLY A 158 0.85 1.76 14.65
C GLY A 158 1.19 0.39 14.08
N ASP A 159 0.91 -0.69 14.81
CA ASP A 159 1.24 -2.07 14.39
C ASP A 159 0.20 -2.71 13.47
N ARG A 160 -0.91 -2.03 13.21
CA ARG A 160 -1.98 -2.47 12.31
C ARG A 160 -2.33 -1.41 11.28
N MET A 161 -1.36 -0.67 10.84
CA MET A 161 -1.48 0.30 9.78
C MET A 161 -1.12 -0.36 8.44
N PHE A 162 -2.13 -0.63 7.63
CA PHE A 162 -1.97 -1.27 6.32
C PHE A 162 -2.03 -0.25 5.20
N THR A 163 -1.41 -0.59 4.06
CA THR A 163 -1.51 0.23 2.85
C THR A 163 -2.93 0.16 2.28
N SER A 164 -3.40 1.26 1.70
CA SER A 164 -4.70 1.35 1.05
C SER A 164 -4.67 0.97 -0.43
N HIS A 165 -3.53 0.58 -0.93
CA HIS A 165 -3.31 0.18 -2.32
C HIS A 165 -2.46 -1.09 -2.36
N LEU A 166 -2.40 -1.66 -3.55
CA LEU A 166 -1.65 -2.85 -3.85
C LEU A 166 -0.71 -2.47 -4.97
N ASP A 167 0.55 -2.27 -4.68
CA ASP A 167 1.58 -2.09 -5.72
C ASP A 167 2.91 -1.55 -5.21
N MET A 168 3.84 -1.42 -6.17
CA MET A 168 5.17 -0.87 -5.94
C MET A 168 5.22 0.66 -5.90
N SER A 169 6.43 1.18 -5.84
CA SER A 169 6.75 2.55 -5.44
C SER A 169 6.03 3.66 -6.19
N PHE A 170 5.85 3.57 -7.53
CA PHE A 170 5.19 4.64 -8.27
C PHE A 170 3.74 4.86 -7.78
N VAL A 171 2.99 3.78 -7.64
CA VAL A 171 1.61 3.84 -7.14
C VAL A 171 1.59 4.32 -5.70
N SER A 172 2.50 3.82 -4.85
CA SER A 172 2.63 4.23 -3.45
C SER A 172 2.88 5.73 -3.30
N HIS A 173 3.78 6.29 -4.12
CA HIS A 173 4.07 7.73 -4.12
C HIS A 173 2.88 8.57 -4.61
N GLN A 174 2.06 8.05 -5.54
CA GLN A 174 0.83 8.72 -5.93
C GLN A 174 -0.22 8.69 -4.80
N TYR A 175 -0.37 7.55 -4.13
CA TYR A 175 -1.27 7.43 -2.97
C TYR A 175 -0.86 8.34 -1.82
N MET A 176 0.43 8.55 -1.59
CA MET A 176 0.94 9.45 -0.55
C MET A 176 0.49 10.90 -0.76
N ILE A 177 0.43 11.37 -2.00
CA ILE A 177 0.12 12.76 -2.33
C ILE A 177 -1.33 13.00 -2.76
N ALA A 178 -2.07 11.94 -3.16
CA ALA A 178 -3.41 12.09 -3.74
C ALA A 178 -4.40 11.00 -3.33
N GLY A 179 -4.00 9.97 -2.56
CA GLY A 179 -4.86 8.85 -2.21
C GLY A 179 -5.33 8.01 -3.40
N GLN A 180 -4.72 8.18 -4.57
CA GLN A 180 -5.06 7.48 -5.80
C GLN A 180 -3.89 7.45 -6.78
N ALA A 181 -3.94 6.51 -7.74
CA ALA A 181 -3.04 6.44 -8.88
C ALA A 181 -3.82 6.08 -10.17
N ARG A 182 -5.11 6.38 -10.25
CA ARG A 182 -6.02 5.89 -11.30
C ARG A 182 -5.98 4.36 -11.37
N SER A 183 -5.72 3.82 -12.56
CA SER A 183 -5.55 2.38 -12.78
C SER A 183 -4.09 1.94 -12.90
N ALA A 184 -3.13 2.83 -12.67
CA ALA A 184 -1.71 2.52 -12.78
C ALA A 184 -1.30 1.37 -11.86
N VAL A 185 -0.41 0.52 -12.36
CA VAL A 185 0.19 -0.60 -11.67
C VAL A 185 1.65 -0.73 -12.08
N ASN A 186 2.50 -1.16 -11.17
CA ASN A 186 3.96 -1.26 -11.35
C ASN A 186 4.64 0.10 -11.59
N LEU A 187 5.85 0.08 -12.14
CA LEU A 187 6.62 1.27 -12.46
C LEU A 187 6.42 1.68 -13.91
N PRO A 188 6.46 2.99 -14.21
CA PRO A 188 6.65 3.44 -15.58
C PRO A 188 7.94 2.89 -16.19
N GLY A 189 7.93 2.65 -17.49
CA GLY A 189 9.09 2.16 -18.22
C GLY A 189 10.28 3.13 -18.33
N GLY A 190 10.19 4.31 -17.71
CA GLY A 190 11.22 5.34 -17.74
C GLY A 190 10.96 6.39 -16.66
N ILE A 191 10.87 7.66 -17.01
CA ILE A 191 10.68 8.78 -16.07
C ILE A 191 9.30 8.68 -15.41
N TRP A 192 9.23 8.92 -14.11
CA TRP A 192 7.99 8.95 -13.35
C TRP A 192 7.22 10.25 -13.56
N GLY A 193 6.59 10.43 -14.67
CA GLY A 193 5.72 11.56 -14.78
C GLY A 193 5.66 12.21 -16.16
N CYS A 194 5.24 13.46 -16.18
CA CYS A 194 4.89 14.19 -17.37
C CYS A 194 6.06 14.46 -18.33
N GLY A 195 7.31 14.40 -17.83
CA GLY A 195 8.52 14.62 -18.63
C GLY A 195 8.97 13.44 -19.51
N GLY A 196 8.36 12.27 -19.38
CA GLY A 196 8.83 11.02 -20.00
C GLY A 196 8.50 10.84 -21.48
N GLY A 197 7.69 11.71 -22.06
CA GLY A 197 7.29 11.63 -23.45
C GLY A 197 6.35 10.44 -23.78
N LYS A 198 6.11 10.21 -25.07
CA LYS A 198 5.12 9.23 -25.55
C LYS A 198 5.46 7.77 -25.26
N ASN A 199 6.73 7.47 -25.10
CA ASN A 199 7.21 6.10 -24.85
C ASN A 199 7.25 5.74 -23.36
N ASN A 200 7.02 6.72 -22.50
CA ASN A 200 6.95 6.50 -21.07
C ASN A 200 5.52 6.09 -20.71
N GLN A 201 5.35 4.82 -20.43
CA GLN A 201 4.05 4.22 -20.15
C GLN A 201 4.09 3.47 -18.83
N VAL A 202 3.01 3.53 -18.10
CA VAL A 202 2.77 2.68 -16.94
C VAL A 202 1.66 1.67 -17.28
N LEU A 203 1.83 0.45 -16.83
CA LEU A 203 0.83 -0.61 -16.98
C LEU A 203 -0.42 -0.24 -16.18
N THR A 204 -1.58 -0.76 -16.59
CA THR A 204 -2.84 -0.52 -15.88
C THR A 204 -3.52 -1.81 -15.45
N LEU A 205 -4.33 -1.73 -14.39
CA LEU A 205 -5.28 -2.77 -14.01
C LEU A 205 -6.70 -2.41 -14.46
N THR A 206 -7.45 -3.43 -14.82
CA THR A 206 -8.91 -3.33 -15.05
C THR A 206 -9.65 -3.34 -13.70
N GLU A 207 -10.95 -3.05 -13.71
CA GLU A 207 -11.82 -3.20 -12.54
C GLU A 207 -11.85 -4.63 -11.99
N GLN A 208 -11.60 -5.63 -12.83
CA GLN A 208 -11.51 -7.04 -12.46
C GLN A 208 -10.12 -7.42 -11.92
N ARG A 209 -9.22 -6.45 -11.71
CA ARG A 209 -7.84 -6.65 -11.26
C ARG A 209 -7.02 -7.55 -12.18
N THR A 210 -7.27 -7.49 -13.47
CA THR A 210 -6.44 -8.09 -14.52
C THR A 210 -5.60 -7.01 -15.19
N TYR A 211 -4.46 -7.39 -15.75
CA TYR A 211 -3.64 -6.45 -16.49
C TYR A 211 -4.38 -5.95 -17.72
N GLY A 212 -4.46 -4.63 -17.85
CA GLY A 212 -5.10 -3.93 -18.96
C GLY A 212 -4.09 -3.47 -20.00
N GLY A 213 -4.29 -2.25 -20.50
CA GLY A 213 -3.35 -1.59 -21.40
C GLY A 213 -2.24 -0.86 -20.65
N THR A 214 -1.79 0.23 -21.25
CA THR A 214 -0.85 1.17 -20.64
C THR A 214 -1.37 2.59 -20.78
N GLU A 215 -0.95 3.48 -19.88
CA GLU A 215 -1.21 4.92 -19.98
C GLU A 215 0.05 5.73 -19.69
N ALA A 216 0.07 6.99 -20.11
CA ALA A 216 1.16 7.88 -19.72
C ALA A 216 1.08 8.17 -18.23
N PRO A 217 2.18 8.08 -17.47
CA PRO A 217 2.21 8.36 -16.02
C PRO A 217 2.20 9.87 -15.76
N CYS A 218 1.23 10.58 -16.34
CA CYS A 218 1.06 12.03 -16.24
C CYS A 218 -0.41 12.33 -16.00
N PHE A 219 -0.75 12.50 -14.74
CA PHE A 219 -2.10 12.63 -14.24
C PHE A 219 -2.46 14.11 -13.99
N ASP A 220 -3.72 14.34 -13.65
CA ASP A 220 -4.20 15.70 -13.36
C ASP A 220 -5.37 15.67 -12.36
N TYR A 221 -5.23 14.87 -11.31
CA TYR A 221 -6.18 14.79 -10.21
C TYR A 221 -5.75 15.70 -9.06
N PRO A 222 -6.70 16.14 -8.20
CA PRO A 222 -6.36 16.91 -7.00
C PRO A 222 -5.40 16.16 -6.08
N THR A 223 -4.52 16.90 -5.44
CA THR A 223 -3.50 16.40 -4.52
C THR A 223 -3.63 17.03 -3.14
N LEU A 224 -2.89 16.52 -2.17
CA LEU A 224 -2.76 17.15 -0.86
C LEU A 224 -2.19 18.58 -0.96
N GLY A 225 -1.32 18.85 -1.94
CA GLY A 225 -0.82 20.21 -2.21
C GLY A 225 -1.97 21.18 -2.54
N ASP A 226 -2.89 20.77 -3.42
CA ASP A 226 -4.06 21.58 -3.78
C ASP A 226 -4.98 21.86 -2.58
N GLU A 227 -5.15 20.87 -1.71
CA GLU A 227 -5.97 21.03 -0.50
C GLU A 227 -5.30 21.99 0.51
N LEU A 228 -3.99 21.92 0.65
CA LEU A 228 -3.23 22.84 1.49
C LEU A 228 -3.27 24.26 0.95
N ASP A 229 -3.14 24.45 -0.36
CA ASP A 229 -3.26 25.75 -1.01
C ASP A 229 -4.66 26.36 -0.83
N ALA A 230 -5.70 25.54 -1.01
CA ALA A 230 -7.08 25.96 -0.74
C ALA A 230 -7.29 26.39 0.73
N ALA A 231 -6.59 25.74 1.65
CA ALA A 231 -6.59 26.08 3.07
C ALA A 231 -5.63 27.24 3.42
N LYS A 232 -4.84 27.72 2.45
CA LYS A 232 -3.78 28.74 2.63
C LYS A 232 -2.70 28.31 3.63
N LEU A 233 -2.38 27.03 3.63
CA LEU A 233 -1.32 26.44 4.42
C LEU A 233 -0.09 26.24 3.52
N PRO A 234 1.08 26.77 3.90
CA PRO A 234 2.29 26.53 3.12
C PRO A 234 2.70 25.05 3.21
N TRP A 235 3.22 24.51 2.12
CA TRP A 235 3.69 23.15 2.07
C TRP A 235 4.95 23.01 1.22
N ARG A 236 5.70 21.95 1.47
CA ARG A 236 6.86 21.55 0.70
C ARG A 236 6.90 20.03 0.58
N PHE A 237 7.38 19.57 -0.56
CA PHE A 237 7.66 18.17 -0.82
C PHE A 237 9.15 18.00 -1.11
N TYR A 238 9.79 17.06 -0.43
CA TYR A 238 11.22 16.82 -0.58
C TYR A 238 11.46 15.43 -1.15
N ALA A 239 12.24 15.35 -2.23
CA ALA A 239 12.73 14.12 -2.83
C ALA A 239 14.23 14.23 -3.08
N ALA A 240 14.92 13.21 -3.59
CA ALA A 240 16.36 13.29 -3.88
C ALA A 240 16.67 14.44 -4.86
N SER A 241 15.76 14.67 -5.83
CA SER A 241 15.66 15.92 -6.58
C SER A 241 14.19 16.15 -6.98
N ALA A 242 13.85 17.35 -7.41
CA ALA A 242 12.49 17.68 -7.87
C ALA A 242 12.04 16.81 -9.05
N THR A 243 12.95 16.40 -9.91
CA THR A 243 12.70 15.54 -11.09
C THR A 243 13.16 14.11 -10.91
N ASP A 244 13.38 13.69 -9.67
CA ASP A 244 13.84 12.37 -9.36
C ASP A 244 12.79 11.30 -9.60
N PHE A 245 13.26 10.08 -9.72
CA PHE A 245 12.45 8.86 -9.84
C PHE A 245 11.40 8.74 -8.71
N TRP A 246 11.72 9.23 -7.51
CA TRP A 246 10.85 9.18 -6.34
C TRP A 246 9.93 10.40 -6.17
N SER A 247 9.97 11.37 -7.06
CA SER A 247 9.15 12.58 -6.96
C SER A 247 7.74 12.34 -7.49
N GLY A 248 6.79 12.02 -6.58
CA GLY A 248 5.39 11.76 -6.94
C GLY A 248 4.71 12.92 -7.67
N TYR A 249 5.01 14.15 -7.29
CA TYR A 249 4.44 15.35 -7.93
C TYR A 249 4.89 15.55 -9.38
N GLN A 250 5.99 14.91 -9.81
CA GLN A 250 6.40 14.93 -11.22
C GLN A 250 5.35 14.31 -12.15
N ALA A 251 4.47 13.46 -11.62
CA ALA A 251 3.37 12.84 -12.36
C ALA A 251 2.06 13.65 -12.33
N ILE A 252 2.03 14.81 -11.68
CA ILE A 252 0.85 15.67 -11.58
C ILE A 252 1.06 16.90 -12.45
N ARG A 253 0.31 16.97 -13.54
CA ARG A 253 0.53 17.95 -14.62
C ARG A 253 0.43 19.40 -14.14
N HIS A 254 -0.67 19.76 -13.44
CA HIS A 254 -0.87 21.16 -13.02
C HIS A 254 0.15 21.60 -11.98
N ILE A 255 0.66 20.70 -11.13
CA ILE A 255 1.77 21.01 -10.21
C ILE A 255 3.07 21.12 -11.00
N ARG A 256 3.37 20.09 -11.82
CA ARG A 256 4.64 19.98 -12.57
C ARG A 256 4.87 21.17 -13.50
N ASP A 257 3.84 21.63 -14.16
CA ASP A 257 3.87 22.71 -15.15
C ASP A 257 3.35 24.04 -14.59
N GLY A 258 2.94 24.08 -13.32
CA GLY A 258 2.36 25.22 -12.63
C GLY A 258 3.32 25.88 -11.62
N PRO A 259 2.82 26.92 -10.91
CA PRO A 259 3.60 27.65 -9.91
C PRO A 259 4.02 26.78 -8.71
N ASP A 260 3.23 25.79 -8.35
CA ASP A 260 3.44 24.95 -7.16
C ASP A 260 4.60 23.98 -7.32
N TRP A 261 5.15 23.88 -8.54
CA TRP A 261 6.42 23.19 -8.75
C TRP A 261 7.57 23.77 -7.91
N ALA A 262 7.48 25.03 -7.51
CA ALA A 262 8.41 25.68 -6.61
C ALA A 262 8.42 25.07 -5.20
N ASN A 263 7.37 24.33 -4.83
CA ASN A 263 7.26 23.62 -3.55
C ASN A 263 7.90 22.23 -3.57
N VAL A 264 8.31 21.73 -4.76
CA VAL A 264 8.95 20.42 -4.92
C VAL A 264 10.47 20.61 -4.93
N LEU A 265 11.13 20.18 -3.88
CA LEU A 265 12.49 20.55 -3.53
C LEU A 265 13.41 19.32 -3.38
N PRO A 266 14.72 19.48 -3.53
CA PRO A 266 15.66 18.42 -3.16
C PRO A 266 15.69 18.22 -1.63
N ASN A 267 15.82 16.98 -1.18
CA ASN A 267 15.84 16.62 0.24
C ASN A 267 17.02 17.27 1.01
N THR A 268 18.09 17.64 0.33
CA THR A 268 19.20 18.37 0.94
C THR A 268 18.79 19.73 1.49
N GLN A 269 17.70 20.31 0.99
CA GLN A 269 17.18 21.58 1.46
C GLN A 269 16.39 21.46 2.76
N PHE A 270 15.86 20.29 3.09
CA PHE A 270 15.01 20.05 4.26
C PHE A 270 15.63 20.59 5.57
N PHE A 271 16.90 20.27 5.82
CA PHE A 271 17.54 20.69 7.07
C PHE A 271 17.74 22.20 7.17
N SER A 272 17.99 22.88 6.04
CA SER A 272 18.09 24.34 6.04
C SER A 272 16.74 25.01 6.27
N ASP A 273 15.68 24.42 5.73
CA ASP A 273 14.32 24.93 5.89
C ASP A 273 13.83 24.73 7.33
N VAL A 274 14.09 23.58 7.94
CA VAL A 274 13.82 23.34 9.36
C VAL A 274 14.57 24.33 10.24
N ALA A 275 15.86 24.58 9.95
CA ALA A 275 16.66 25.55 10.69
C ALA A 275 16.15 26.99 10.55
N ALA A 276 15.50 27.31 9.43
CA ALA A 276 14.86 28.60 9.16
C ALA A 276 13.42 28.71 9.71
N GLY A 277 12.87 27.65 10.28
CA GLY A 277 11.50 27.61 10.78
C GLY A 277 10.44 27.61 9.65
N GLN A 278 10.74 26.96 8.53
CA GLN A 278 9.88 26.93 7.35
C GLN A 278 9.29 25.54 7.15
#